data_4c137611b3ee59b94c99f47d9ce877b6
#
_entry.id   4c137611b3ee59b94c99f47d9ce877b6
#
_cell.length_a   1.000
_cell.length_b   1.000
_cell.length_c   1.000
_cell.angle_alpha   90.00
_cell.angle_beta   90.00
_cell.angle_gamma   90.00
#
_symmetry.space_group_name_H-M   'P 1'
#
loop_
_entity.id
_entity.type
_entity.pdbx_description
1 polymer ?
#
loop_
_entity_poly.entity_id
_entity_poly.type
_entity_poly.pdbx_seq_one_letter_code
_entity_poly.pdbx_strand_id
1 'polypeptide(L)'
;MYVYFLVNGVLLLLAYPLMYLIEKTFGFVSNVTLIELSNTNTGLLRDLSEIAPGTFQHSITVGNLAAEIANCIGANSLLVRTGALYHDIGKMTNPVFFTENQAGVNPHDNMKYEESAKIIISHVTEGVKLAEKYNLPNVIKDFILTHHGRGVTKYFYIKYKNEHPDEDIDMEKFTYPGPNPFTREQAILMMADMVEAASRSLNEYTEESISQLVNKLIDGQVASGFFTDCPITFRDISLAKKLITARLMAIYHTRIQYPELSQRAKADIHEPSAAEKQRNELQLAEKEKTD
;
A
#
# COMPACT_ATOMS: atom_id res chain seq x y z
N MET A 1 10.32 -38.37 -35.94
CA MET A 1 9.94 -36.95 -35.76
C MET A 1 8.74 -36.79 -34.84
N TYR A 2 7.56 -37.32 -35.13
CA TYR A 2 6.35 -37.19 -34.30
C TYR A 2 6.49 -37.66 -32.85
N VAL A 3 7.22 -38.77 -32.60
CA VAL A 3 7.47 -39.29 -31.25
C VAL A 3 8.22 -38.27 -30.38
N TYR A 4 9.21 -37.58 -30.95
CA TYR A 4 9.96 -36.55 -30.20
C TYR A 4 9.07 -35.33 -29.88
N PHE A 5 8.17 -34.93 -30.76
CA PHE A 5 7.21 -33.87 -30.47
C PHE A 5 6.24 -34.27 -29.35
N LEU A 6 5.77 -35.51 -29.35
CA LEU A 6 4.87 -36.03 -28.31
C LEU A 6 5.60 -36.12 -26.96
N VAL A 7 6.85 -36.64 -26.96
CA VAL A 7 7.66 -36.68 -25.73
C VAL A 7 7.93 -35.28 -25.19
N ASN A 8 8.32 -34.33 -26.06
CA ASN A 8 8.49 -32.93 -25.63
C ASN A 8 7.24 -32.32 -25.11
N GLY A 9 6.07 -32.59 -25.70
CA GLY A 9 4.77 -32.13 -25.19
C GLY A 9 4.47 -32.67 -23.80
N VAL A 10 4.73 -33.96 -23.55
CA VAL A 10 4.57 -34.56 -22.22
C VAL A 10 5.54 -33.94 -21.21
N LEU A 11 6.82 -33.74 -21.58
CA LEU A 11 7.81 -33.13 -20.71
C LEU A 11 7.43 -31.67 -20.34
N LEU A 12 6.89 -30.92 -21.30
CA LEU A 12 6.39 -29.56 -21.03
C LEU A 12 5.19 -29.58 -20.05
N LEU A 13 4.27 -30.52 -20.17
CA LEU A 13 3.17 -30.69 -19.22
C LEU A 13 3.67 -31.02 -17.81
N LEU A 14 4.78 -31.78 -17.70
CA LEU A 14 5.39 -32.12 -16.42
C LEU A 14 6.21 -30.97 -15.81
N ALA A 15 6.59 -29.95 -16.58
CA ALA A 15 7.37 -28.84 -16.09
C ALA A 15 6.64 -28.04 -14.96
N TYR A 16 5.33 -27.85 -15.08
CA TYR A 16 4.52 -27.14 -14.07
C TYR A 16 4.49 -27.84 -12.70
N PRO A 17 4.08 -29.12 -12.61
CA PRO A 17 4.10 -29.83 -11.32
C PRO A 17 5.53 -29.98 -10.78
N LEU A 18 6.55 -30.09 -11.65
CA LEU A 18 7.93 -30.13 -11.21
C LEU A 18 8.39 -28.80 -10.60
N MET A 19 8.02 -27.67 -11.21
CA MET A 19 8.30 -26.34 -10.68
C MET A 19 7.69 -26.16 -9.29
N TYR A 20 6.42 -26.52 -9.12
CA TYR A 20 5.74 -26.51 -7.81
C TYR A 20 6.47 -27.38 -6.77
N LEU A 21 6.92 -28.56 -7.15
CA LEU A 21 7.66 -29.46 -6.26
C LEU A 21 9.02 -28.85 -5.84
N ILE A 22 9.72 -28.21 -6.77
CA ILE A 22 10.99 -27.51 -6.50
C ILE A 22 10.74 -26.33 -5.57
N GLU A 23 9.73 -25.49 -5.83
CA GLU A 23 9.39 -24.36 -4.96
C GLU A 23 9.11 -24.84 -3.53
N LYS A 24 8.29 -25.88 -3.38
CA LYS A 24 7.92 -26.42 -2.07
C LYS A 24 9.09 -27.06 -1.34
N THR A 25 10.02 -27.70 -2.07
CA THR A 25 11.16 -28.42 -1.47
C THR A 25 12.29 -27.48 -1.08
N PHE A 26 12.58 -26.48 -1.90
CA PHE A 26 13.72 -25.58 -1.72
C PHE A 26 13.33 -24.18 -1.17
N GLY A 27 12.04 -23.90 -1.03
CA GLY A 27 11.56 -22.62 -0.53
C GLY A 27 11.71 -21.44 -1.52
N PHE A 28 11.98 -21.71 -2.79
CA PHE A 28 11.99 -20.69 -3.83
C PHE A 28 10.57 -20.30 -4.22
N VAL A 29 10.44 -19.10 -4.78
CA VAL A 29 9.16 -18.60 -5.30
C VAL A 29 9.37 -18.15 -6.74
N SER A 30 8.66 -18.77 -7.69
CA SER A 30 8.74 -18.41 -9.10
C SER A 30 7.97 -17.13 -9.41
N ASN A 31 8.25 -16.53 -10.56
CA ASN A 31 7.47 -15.40 -11.07
C ASN A 31 6.00 -15.79 -11.32
N VAL A 32 5.73 -17.06 -11.66
CA VAL A 32 4.34 -17.54 -11.84
C VAL A 32 3.58 -17.48 -10.54
N THR A 33 4.14 -18.02 -9.46
CA THR A 33 3.55 -17.95 -8.12
C THR A 33 3.37 -16.49 -7.65
N LEU A 34 4.33 -15.61 -7.90
CA LEU A 34 4.19 -14.18 -7.56
C LEU A 34 3.06 -13.50 -8.35
N ILE A 35 2.87 -13.83 -9.64
CA ILE A 35 1.76 -13.33 -10.46
C ILE A 35 0.42 -13.83 -9.93
N GLU A 36 0.32 -15.11 -9.57
CA GLU A 36 -0.88 -15.69 -8.98
C GLU A 36 -1.23 -15.03 -7.65
N LEU A 37 -0.26 -14.84 -6.77
CA LEU A 37 -0.41 -14.14 -5.50
C LEU A 37 -0.78 -12.65 -5.67
N SER A 38 -0.40 -12.03 -6.78
CA SER A 38 -0.75 -10.63 -7.08
C SER A 38 -2.17 -10.44 -7.61
N ASN A 39 -2.95 -11.53 -7.77
CA ASN A 39 -4.35 -11.45 -8.20
C ASN A 39 -5.22 -10.92 -7.04
N THR A 40 -5.61 -9.67 -7.14
CA THR A 40 -6.40 -8.96 -6.11
C THR A 40 -7.86 -9.41 -6.03
N ASN A 41 -8.35 -10.20 -6.98
CA ASN A 41 -9.75 -10.65 -7.04
C ASN A 41 -9.98 -11.98 -6.33
N THR A 42 -8.95 -12.59 -5.75
CA THR A 42 -9.03 -13.93 -5.17
C THR A 42 -8.38 -14.00 -3.78
N GLY A 43 -8.82 -14.98 -2.98
CA GLY A 43 -8.22 -15.32 -1.70
C GLY A 43 -8.14 -14.15 -0.72
N LEU A 44 -7.02 -14.08 0.00
CA LEU A 44 -6.80 -13.15 1.09
C LEU A 44 -6.81 -11.66 0.67
N LEU A 45 -6.38 -11.34 -0.56
CA LEU A 45 -6.41 -9.96 -1.06
C LEU A 45 -7.83 -9.46 -1.35
N ARG A 46 -8.71 -10.35 -1.77
CA ARG A 46 -10.13 -10.04 -1.87
C ARG A 46 -10.73 -9.76 -0.50
N ASP A 47 -10.47 -10.63 0.48
CA ASP A 47 -10.92 -10.43 1.86
C ASP A 47 -10.41 -9.08 2.41
N LEU A 48 -9.14 -8.74 2.15
CA LEU A 48 -8.56 -7.44 2.53
C LEU A 48 -9.32 -6.27 1.89
N SER A 49 -9.69 -6.38 0.62
CA SER A 49 -10.42 -5.31 -0.08
C SER A 49 -11.84 -5.07 0.45
N GLU A 50 -12.47 -6.13 0.98
CA GLU A 50 -13.83 -6.07 1.54
C GLU A 50 -13.83 -5.62 3.02
N ILE A 51 -12.87 -6.11 3.83
CA ILE A 51 -12.81 -5.88 5.29
C ILE A 51 -12.09 -4.58 5.63
N ALA A 52 -11.00 -4.25 4.93
CA ALA A 52 -10.14 -3.10 5.19
C ALA A 52 -9.79 -2.37 3.88
N PRO A 53 -10.77 -1.74 3.20
CA PRO A 53 -10.58 -1.14 1.88
C PRO A 53 -9.53 -0.03 1.85
N GLY A 54 -9.38 0.75 2.92
CA GLY A 54 -8.35 1.77 3.04
C GLY A 54 -6.94 1.17 3.05
N THR A 55 -6.74 0.09 3.82
CA THR A 55 -5.49 -0.66 3.86
C THR A 55 -5.19 -1.31 2.50
N PHE A 56 -6.20 -1.87 1.83
CA PHE A 56 -6.04 -2.43 0.50
C PHE A 56 -5.56 -1.38 -0.52
N GLN A 57 -6.18 -0.20 -0.54
CA GLN A 57 -5.78 0.90 -1.43
C GLN A 57 -4.38 1.41 -1.10
N HIS A 58 -4.02 1.52 0.17
CA HIS A 58 -2.67 1.82 0.63
C HIS A 58 -1.67 0.80 0.09
N SER A 59 -1.93 -0.49 0.28
CA SER A 59 -1.04 -1.57 -0.17
C SER A 59 -0.80 -1.55 -1.69
N ILE A 60 -1.82 -1.23 -2.50
CA ILE A 60 -1.67 -1.05 -3.95
C ILE A 60 -0.75 0.14 -4.26
N THR A 61 -0.96 1.27 -3.58
CA THR A 61 -0.19 2.50 -3.81
C THR A 61 1.28 2.29 -3.45
N VAL A 62 1.54 1.74 -2.26
CA VAL A 62 2.89 1.37 -1.80
C VAL A 62 3.53 0.35 -2.73
N GLY A 63 2.77 -0.67 -3.16
CA GLY A 63 3.27 -1.72 -4.06
C GLY A 63 3.71 -1.17 -5.43
N ASN A 64 2.96 -0.23 -5.99
CA ASN A 64 3.33 0.42 -7.25
C ASN A 64 4.58 1.28 -7.08
N LEU A 65 4.65 2.07 -6.02
CA LEU A 65 5.81 2.90 -5.71
C LEU A 65 7.07 2.05 -5.46
N ALA A 66 6.95 1.01 -4.63
CA ALA A 66 8.04 0.11 -4.30
C ALA A 66 8.55 -0.67 -5.53
N ALA A 67 7.65 -1.14 -6.41
CA ALA A 67 8.02 -1.82 -7.64
C ALA A 67 8.82 -0.91 -8.58
N GLU A 68 8.47 0.35 -8.66
CA GLU A 68 9.20 1.32 -9.49
C GLU A 68 10.60 1.61 -8.93
N ILE A 69 10.73 1.75 -7.61
CA ILE A 69 12.02 1.86 -6.95
C ILE A 69 12.87 0.62 -7.26
N ALA A 70 12.30 -0.58 -7.08
CA ALA A 70 12.98 -1.84 -7.35
C ALA A 70 13.50 -1.93 -8.79
N ASN A 71 12.70 -1.55 -9.77
CA ASN A 71 13.13 -1.48 -11.18
C ASN A 71 14.31 -0.50 -11.37
N CYS A 72 14.27 0.66 -10.72
CA CYS A 72 15.30 1.68 -10.85
C CYS A 72 16.66 1.23 -10.29
N ILE A 73 16.67 0.46 -9.21
CA ILE A 73 17.91 -0.01 -8.55
C ILE A 73 18.29 -1.45 -8.92
N GLY A 74 17.54 -2.12 -9.81
CA GLY A 74 17.80 -3.48 -10.24
C GLY A 74 17.50 -4.55 -9.19
N ALA A 75 16.46 -4.32 -8.36
CA ALA A 75 15.87 -5.31 -7.44
C ALA A 75 14.67 -6.01 -8.09
N ASN A 76 14.10 -7.02 -7.43
CA ASN A 76 12.96 -7.77 -7.96
C ASN A 76 11.64 -6.99 -7.74
N SER A 77 11.19 -6.28 -8.76
CA SER A 77 9.98 -5.44 -8.72
C SER A 77 8.69 -6.23 -8.53
N LEU A 78 8.60 -7.43 -9.10
CA LEU A 78 7.44 -8.28 -8.93
C LEU A 78 7.33 -8.80 -7.50
N LEU A 79 8.46 -9.19 -6.91
CA LEU A 79 8.52 -9.66 -5.53
C LEU A 79 8.13 -8.56 -4.55
N VAL A 80 8.73 -7.36 -4.68
CA VAL A 80 8.42 -6.26 -3.75
C VAL A 80 6.96 -5.79 -3.89
N ARG A 81 6.42 -5.76 -5.12
CA ARG A 81 5.01 -5.43 -5.33
C ARG A 81 4.08 -6.44 -4.67
N THR A 82 4.37 -7.74 -4.87
CA THR A 82 3.59 -8.81 -4.23
C THR A 82 3.71 -8.72 -2.71
N GLY A 83 4.91 -8.57 -2.15
CA GLY A 83 5.11 -8.38 -0.71
C GLY A 83 4.33 -7.19 -0.15
N ALA A 84 4.32 -6.07 -0.88
CA ALA A 84 3.56 -4.89 -0.50
C ALA A 84 2.04 -5.12 -0.47
N LEU A 85 1.48 -5.98 -1.33
CA LEU A 85 0.04 -6.30 -1.27
C LEU A 85 -0.35 -7.03 0.02
N TYR A 86 0.60 -7.72 0.65
CA TYR A 86 0.34 -8.54 1.84
C TYR A 86 0.89 -7.97 3.14
N HIS A 87 1.75 -6.93 3.11
CA HIS A 87 2.48 -6.48 4.30
C HIS A 87 1.55 -6.12 5.48
N ASP A 88 0.39 -5.61 5.20
CA ASP A 88 -0.58 -5.06 6.15
C ASP A 88 -1.86 -5.89 6.32
N ILE A 89 -1.88 -7.15 5.86
CA ILE A 89 -3.09 -8.01 5.94
C ILE A 89 -3.60 -8.21 7.37
N GLY A 90 -2.73 -8.11 8.35
CA GLY A 90 -3.11 -8.24 9.76
C GLY A 90 -4.03 -7.13 10.26
N LYS A 91 -4.09 -5.99 9.60
CA LYS A 91 -5.03 -4.90 9.92
C LYS A 91 -6.49 -5.31 9.76
N MET A 92 -6.79 -6.37 8.97
CA MET A 92 -8.14 -6.94 8.88
C MET A 92 -8.71 -7.42 10.21
N THR A 93 -7.86 -7.76 11.18
CA THR A 93 -8.32 -8.21 12.50
C THR A 93 -9.01 -7.09 13.27
N ASN A 94 -8.52 -5.85 13.13
CA ASN A 94 -9.05 -4.68 13.83
C ASN A 94 -9.01 -3.44 12.92
N PRO A 95 -9.73 -3.41 11.79
CA PRO A 95 -9.55 -2.39 10.74
C PRO A 95 -9.84 -0.97 11.22
N VAL A 96 -10.82 -0.77 12.11
CA VAL A 96 -11.23 0.55 12.61
C VAL A 96 -10.17 1.27 13.44
N PHE A 97 -9.15 0.55 13.92
CA PHE A 97 -8.02 1.14 14.65
C PHE A 97 -6.97 1.78 13.73
N PHE A 98 -7.05 1.57 12.43
CA PHE A 98 -6.11 2.13 11.45
C PHE A 98 -6.78 3.28 10.70
N THR A 99 -6.12 4.44 10.70
CA THR A 99 -6.70 5.73 10.24
C THR A 99 -7.25 5.67 8.82
N GLU A 100 -6.62 4.91 7.95
CA GLU A 100 -7.06 4.72 6.56
C GLU A 100 -8.41 4.00 6.41
N ASN A 101 -8.88 3.30 7.46
CA ASN A 101 -10.16 2.59 7.47
C ASN A 101 -11.20 3.27 8.39
N GLN A 102 -10.85 4.38 9.06
CA GLN A 102 -11.76 5.05 9.98
C GLN A 102 -12.83 5.86 9.25
N ALA A 103 -14.05 5.87 9.81
CA ALA A 103 -15.19 6.65 9.34
C ALA A 103 -15.59 7.72 10.37
N GLY A 104 -14.64 8.58 10.78
CA GLY A 104 -14.90 9.76 11.61
C GLY A 104 -14.82 9.57 13.13
N VAL A 105 -14.74 8.35 13.65
CA VAL A 105 -14.49 8.07 15.08
C VAL A 105 -13.16 7.35 15.22
N ASN A 106 -12.27 7.87 16.07
CA ASN A 106 -11.00 7.24 16.38
C ASN A 106 -11.11 6.43 17.67
N PRO A 107 -11.08 5.09 17.63
CA PRO A 107 -11.20 4.26 18.85
C PRO A 107 -10.08 4.52 19.88
N HIS A 108 -8.90 5.00 19.43
CA HIS A 108 -7.77 5.30 20.31
C HIS A 108 -8.00 6.47 21.28
N ASP A 109 -8.98 7.36 21.00
CA ASP A 109 -9.21 8.56 21.81
C ASP A 109 -9.65 8.24 23.25
N ASN A 110 -10.21 7.05 23.47
CA ASN A 110 -10.69 6.59 24.79
C ASN A 110 -9.85 5.43 25.36
N MET A 111 -8.63 5.22 24.86
CA MET A 111 -7.75 4.12 25.25
C MET A 111 -6.44 4.62 25.83
N LYS A 112 -5.81 3.78 26.68
CA LYS A 112 -4.43 4.01 27.11
C LYS A 112 -3.47 3.87 25.93
N TYR A 113 -2.39 4.66 25.92
CA TYR A 113 -1.44 4.66 24.81
C TYR A 113 -0.73 3.32 24.63
N GLU A 114 -0.46 2.59 25.72
CA GLU A 114 0.15 1.25 25.68
C GLU A 114 -0.81 0.22 25.03
N GLU A 115 -2.11 0.30 25.34
CA GLU A 115 -3.13 -0.55 24.74
C GLU A 115 -3.29 -0.25 23.25
N SER A 116 -3.30 1.03 22.92
CA SER A 116 -3.32 1.51 21.53
C SER A 116 -2.10 1.03 20.76
N ALA A 117 -0.90 1.19 21.32
CA ALA A 117 0.35 0.71 20.72
C ALA A 117 0.32 -0.81 20.51
N LYS A 118 -0.17 -1.57 21.50
CA LYS A 118 -0.30 -3.04 21.41
C LYS A 118 -1.21 -3.46 20.24
N ILE A 119 -2.34 -2.78 20.04
CA ILE A 119 -3.26 -3.07 18.92
C ILE A 119 -2.57 -2.77 17.59
N ILE A 120 -1.93 -1.60 17.48
CA ILE A 120 -1.22 -1.23 16.26
C ILE A 120 -0.09 -2.24 15.97
N ILE A 121 0.75 -2.58 16.96
CA ILE A 121 1.85 -3.54 16.77
C ILE A 121 1.33 -4.93 16.39
N SER A 122 0.18 -5.34 16.93
CA SER A 122 -0.35 -6.68 16.74
C SER A 122 -0.68 -7.01 15.27
N HIS A 123 -0.86 -6.01 14.38
CA HIS A 123 -1.14 -6.31 12.96
C HIS A 123 -0.01 -7.12 12.31
N VAL A 124 1.24 -6.95 12.76
CA VAL A 124 2.38 -7.73 12.25
C VAL A 124 2.20 -9.22 12.60
N THR A 125 1.93 -9.52 13.87
CA THR A 125 1.76 -10.91 14.33
C THR A 125 0.48 -11.54 13.80
N GLU A 126 -0.61 -10.80 13.74
CA GLU A 126 -1.86 -11.26 13.14
C GLU A 126 -1.73 -11.47 11.62
N GLY A 127 -0.96 -10.60 10.95
CA GLY A 127 -0.62 -10.76 9.54
C GLY A 127 0.13 -12.06 9.26
N VAL A 128 1.10 -12.41 10.09
CA VAL A 128 1.82 -13.68 9.97
C VAL A 128 0.89 -14.88 10.17
N LYS A 129 0.01 -14.84 11.18
CA LYS A 129 -0.98 -15.91 11.40
C LYS A 129 -1.91 -16.09 10.19
N LEU A 130 -2.36 -14.99 9.60
CA LEU A 130 -3.16 -15.03 8.38
C LEU A 130 -2.36 -15.61 7.20
N ALA A 131 -1.11 -15.18 7.03
CA ALA A 131 -0.23 -15.70 5.98
C ALA A 131 0.04 -17.21 6.14
N GLU A 132 0.15 -17.72 7.37
CA GLU A 132 0.28 -19.15 7.66
C GLU A 132 -1.01 -19.91 7.33
N LYS A 133 -2.16 -19.38 7.74
CA LYS A 133 -3.48 -19.96 7.45
C LYS A 133 -3.74 -20.10 5.95
N TYR A 134 -3.28 -19.13 5.16
CA TYR A 134 -3.44 -19.14 3.70
C TYR A 134 -2.23 -19.77 2.97
N ASN A 135 -1.28 -20.38 3.70
CA ASN A 135 -0.08 -21.02 3.17
C ASN A 135 0.76 -20.12 2.25
N LEU A 136 0.88 -18.83 2.60
CA LEU A 136 1.73 -17.92 1.84
C LEU A 136 3.21 -18.33 1.94
N PRO A 137 4.01 -18.13 0.88
CA PRO A 137 5.45 -18.39 0.90
C PRO A 137 6.16 -17.59 2.00
N ASN A 138 7.25 -18.15 2.54
CA ASN A 138 8.04 -17.49 3.59
C ASN A 138 8.53 -16.10 3.17
N VAL A 139 8.98 -15.95 1.93
CA VAL A 139 9.42 -14.65 1.41
C VAL A 139 8.34 -13.56 1.49
N ILE A 140 7.06 -13.92 1.39
CA ILE A 140 5.94 -12.96 1.57
C ILE A 140 5.71 -12.69 3.06
N LYS A 141 5.81 -13.72 3.92
CA LYS A 141 5.74 -13.54 5.39
C LYS A 141 6.85 -12.62 5.91
N ASP A 142 8.04 -12.71 5.31
CA ASP A 142 9.15 -11.84 5.66
C ASP A 142 8.84 -10.35 5.44
N PHE A 143 8.09 -10.00 4.38
CA PHE A 143 7.63 -8.63 4.18
C PHE A 143 6.68 -8.17 5.31
N ILE A 144 5.77 -9.04 5.76
CA ILE A 144 4.87 -8.73 6.88
C ILE A 144 5.68 -8.50 8.16
N LEU A 145 6.71 -9.31 8.41
CA LEU A 145 7.54 -9.21 9.61
C LEU A 145 8.43 -7.97 9.61
N THR A 146 8.99 -7.59 8.45
CA THR A 146 10.11 -6.65 8.38
C THR A 146 9.70 -5.22 8.04
N HIS A 147 8.47 -4.96 7.57
CA HIS A 147 8.10 -3.64 7.04
C HIS A 147 8.17 -2.50 8.08
N HIS A 148 8.05 -2.82 9.37
CA HIS A 148 8.31 -1.90 10.48
C HIS A 148 9.62 -2.17 11.21
N GLY A 149 10.26 -3.32 10.95
CA GLY A 149 11.47 -3.72 11.65
C GLY A 149 11.28 -3.73 13.18
N ARG A 150 12.26 -3.21 13.89
CA ARG A 150 12.18 -2.90 15.34
C ARG A 150 11.86 -1.42 15.58
N GLY A 151 11.02 -0.85 14.73
CA GLY A 151 10.56 0.53 14.87
C GLY A 151 9.71 0.73 16.12
N VAL A 152 9.55 2.00 16.51
CA VAL A 152 8.72 2.40 17.65
C VAL A 152 7.43 3.03 17.14
N THR A 153 6.30 2.75 17.77
CA THR A 153 5.02 3.43 17.57
C THR A 153 5.10 4.85 18.15
N LYS A 154 5.86 5.73 17.46
CA LYS A 154 6.30 7.04 17.97
C LYS A 154 5.17 7.91 18.48
N TYR A 155 4.00 7.87 17.83
CA TYR A 155 2.86 8.68 18.22
C TYR A 155 2.43 8.37 19.67
N PHE A 156 2.19 7.11 19.99
CA PHE A 156 1.75 6.68 21.31
C PHE A 156 2.86 6.80 22.34
N TYR A 157 4.10 6.48 21.97
CA TYR A 157 5.26 6.65 22.84
C TYR A 157 5.45 8.10 23.25
N ILE A 158 5.42 9.05 22.32
CA ILE A 158 5.60 10.49 22.62
C ILE A 158 4.45 11.00 23.48
N LYS A 159 3.22 10.60 23.19
CA LYS A 159 2.04 10.97 23.99
C LYS A 159 2.19 10.46 25.43
N TYR A 160 2.55 9.18 25.58
CA TYR A 160 2.80 8.57 26.91
C TYR A 160 3.90 9.32 27.67
N LYS A 161 5.04 9.58 27.02
CA LYS A 161 6.17 10.29 27.66
C LYS A 161 5.84 11.70 28.09
N ASN A 162 5.02 12.40 27.31
CA ASN A 162 4.60 13.77 27.64
C ASN A 162 3.64 13.80 28.86
N GLU A 163 2.81 12.78 29.04
CA GLU A 163 1.91 12.68 30.21
C GLU A 163 2.61 12.12 31.45
N HIS A 164 3.67 11.33 31.24
CA HIS A 164 4.43 10.66 32.31
C HIS A 164 5.93 10.98 32.20
N PRO A 165 6.35 12.25 32.38
CA PRO A 165 7.73 12.66 32.11
C PRO A 165 8.77 12.02 33.03
N ASP A 166 8.37 11.69 34.26
CA ASP A 166 9.24 11.16 35.31
C ASP A 166 9.21 9.63 35.41
N GLU A 167 8.35 8.96 34.64
CA GLU A 167 8.27 7.50 34.66
C GLU A 167 9.33 6.87 33.77
N ASP A 168 9.90 5.75 34.23
CA ASP A 168 10.72 4.87 33.40
C ASP A 168 9.80 4.07 32.47
N ILE A 169 10.02 4.24 31.17
CA ILE A 169 9.14 3.70 30.14
C ILE A 169 9.72 2.40 29.61
N ASP A 170 8.95 1.33 29.70
CA ASP A 170 9.24 0.09 29.00
C ASP A 170 9.05 0.27 27.48
N MET A 171 10.15 0.55 26.79
CA MET A 171 10.19 0.77 25.34
C MET A 171 9.69 -0.43 24.54
N GLU A 172 9.82 -1.66 25.06
CA GLU A 172 9.37 -2.87 24.35
C GLU A 172 7.85 -2.87 24.11
N LYS A 173 7.07 -2.21 24.98
CA LYS A 173 5.62 -2.05 24.80
C LYS A 173 5.24 -1.23 23.56
N PHE A 174 6.14 -0.38 23.09
CA PHE A 174 5.95 0.50 21.94
C PHE A 174 6.74 0.08 20.71
N THR A 175 7.52 -1.01 20.81
CA THR A 175 8.45 -1.46 19.77
C THR A 175 7.88 -2.63 18.99
N TYR A 176 7.95 -2.58 17.66
CA TYR A 176 7.60 -3.69 16.80
C TYR A 176 8.55 -4.88 16.99
N PRO A 177 8.07 -6.12 16.82
CA PRO A 177 8.86 -7.31 17.12
C PRO A 177 10.06 -7.51 16.18
N GLY A 178 10.06 -6.91 15.02
CA GLY A 178 11.08 -7.12 13.99
C GLY A 178 10.94 -8.46 13.29
N PRO A 179 11.95 -8.93 12.58
CA PRO A 179 13.29 -8.35 12.42
C PRO A 179 13.33 -7.10 11.53
N ASN A 180 14.49 -6.44 11.49
CA ASN A 180 14.75 -5.40 10.50
C ASN A 180 14.87 -6.00 9.10
N PRO A 181 14.68 -5.21 8.03
CA PRO A 181 14.91 -5.63 6.65
C PRO A 181 16.31 -6.25 6.44
N PHE A 182 16.35 -7.39 5.77
CA PHE A 182 17.59 -8.10 5.44
C PHE A 182 17.73 -8.35 3.93
N THR A 183 16.76 -7.93 3.11
CA THR A 183 16.85 -7.89 1.65
C THR A 183 16.59 -6.48 1.12
N ARG A 184 17.06 -6.21 -0.10
CA ARG A 184 16.85 -4.91 -0.77
C ARG A 184 15.36 -4.63 -0.96
N GLU A 185 14.59 -5.65 -1.33
CA GLU A 185 13.16 -5.58 -1.55
C GLU A 185 12.38 -5.19 -0.28
N GLN A 186 12.76 -5.74 0.87
CA GLN A 186 12.18 -5.40 2.18
C GLN A 186 12.52 -3.96 2.59
N ALA A 187 13.77 -3.53 2.37
CA ALA A 187 14.18 -2.14 2.64
C ALA A 187 13.43 -1.14 1.75
N ILE A 188 13.21 -1.48 0.47
CA ILE A 188 12.41 -0.68 -0.46
C ILE A 188 10.98 -0.55 0.05
N LEU A 189 10.35 -1.66 0.48
CA LEU A 189 9.01 -1.63 1.04
C LEU A 189 8.94 -0.73 2.27
N MET A 190 9.85 -0.89 3.24
CA MET A 190 9.89 -0.06 4.45
C MET A 190 10.01 1.43 4.15
N MET A 191 10.85 1.81 3.17
CA MET A 191 10.97 3.22 2.74
C MET A 191 9.69 3.73 2.10
N ALA A 192 9.10 2.96 1.17
CA ALA A 192 7.92 3.35 0.42
C ALA A 192 6.68 3.46 1.31
N ASP A 193 6.48 2.49 2.20
CA ASP A 193 5.37 2.44 3.15
C ASP A 193 5.38 3.65 4.08
N MET A 194 6.50 3.88 4.78
CA MET A 194 6.62 5.00 5.73
C MET A 194 6.38 6.34 5.06
N VAL A 195 6.93 6.55 3.87
CA VAL A 195 6.79 7.84 3.18
C VAL A 195 5.38 8.01 2.62
N GLU A 196 4.76 6.96 2.06
CA GLU A 196 3.38 7.03 1.56
C GLU A 196 2.42 7.39 2.70
N ALA A 197 2.50 6.68 3.82
CA ALA A 197 1.66 6.95 4.97
C ALA A 197 1.84 8.38 5.53
N ALA A 198 3.08 8.82 5.69
CA ALA A 198 3.38 10.16 6.22
C ALA A 198 3.00 11.29 5.25
N SER A 199 3.06 11.05 3.93
CA SER A 199 2.75 12.07 2.93
C SER A 199 1.30 12.56 3.01
N ARG A 200 0.38 11.73 3.51
CA ARG A 200 -1.05 12.07 3.67
C ARG A 200 -1.30 13.18 4.70
N SER A 201 -0.36 13.40 5.61
CA SER A 201 -0.44 14.44 6.64
C SER A 201 0.26 15.75 6.30
N LEU A 202 0.79 15.89 5.06
CA LEU A 202 1.35 17.15 4.60
C LEU A 202 0.26 18.22 4.42
N ASN A 203 0.51 19.41 4.92
CA ASN A 203 -0.39 20.55 4.73
C ASN A 203 -0.30 21.12 3.30
N GLU A 204 0.89 21.06 2.70
CA GLU A 204 1.17 21.55 1.36
C GLU A 204 2.01 20.53 0.59
N TYR A 205 1.68 20.33 -0.68
CA TYR A 205 2.34 19.37 -1.56
C TYR A 205 3.28 20.10 -2.54
N THR A 206 4.25 20.83 -1.99
CA THR A 206 5.33 21.46 -2.78
C THR A 206 6.50 20.48 -2.94
N GLU A 207 7.33 20.68 -3.94
CA GLU A 207 8.56 19.88 -4.13
C GLU A 207 9.44 19.94 -2.88
N GLU A 208 9.53 21.13 -2.27
CA GLU A 208 10.32 21.33 -1.07
C GLU A 208 9.78 20.54 0.12
N SER A 209 8.48 20.64 0.43
CA SER A 209 7.85 19.94 1.56
C SER A 209 7.92 18.41 1.41
N ILE A 210 7.68 17.91 0.19
CA ILE A 210 7.77 16.48 -0.12
C ILE A 210 9.23 16.01 0.01
N SER A 211 10.20 16.75 -0.56
CA SER A 211 11.61 16.39 -0.49
C SER A 211 12.12 16.37 0.95
N GLN A 212 11.75 17.38 1.75
CA GLN A 212 12.10 17.43 3.18
C GLN A 212 11.52 16.24 3.94
N LEU A 213 10.24 15.89 3.71
CA LEU A 213 9.61 14.72 4.32
C LEU A 213 10.36 13.43 3.96
N VAL A 214 10.58 13.18 2.67
CA VAL A 214 11.26 11.98 2.16
C VAL A 214 12.66 11.86 2.77
N ASN A 215 13.44 12.93 2.75
CA ASN A 215 14.79 12.94 3.32
C ASN A 215 14.74 12.67 4.83
N LYS A 216 13.92 13.40 5.59
CA LYS A 216 13.80 13.24 7.05
C LYS A 216 13.46 11.79 7.44
N LEU A 217 12.52 11.18 6.75
CA LEU A 217 12.05 9.83 7.09
C LEU A 217 13.10 8.76 6.74
N ILE A 218 13.62 8.79 5.52
CA ILE A 218 14.57 7.78 5.05
C ILE A 218 15.91 7.91 5.75
N ASP A 219 16.42 9.14 5.96
CA ASP A 219 17.65 9.36 6.74
C ASP A 219 17.47 8.94 8.20
N GLY A 220 16.27 9.15 8.74
CA GLY A 220 15.92 8.64 10.07
C GLY A 220 15.95 7.11 10.16
N GLN A 221 15.50 6.40 9.12
CA GLN A 221 15.60 4.93 9.06
C GLN A 221 17.06 4.46 8.98
N VAL A 222 17.87 5.11 8.15
CA VAL A 222 19.31 4.83 8.03
C VAL A 222 20.03 5.07 9.35
N ALA A 223 19.80 6.22 9.98
CA ALA A 223 20.41 6.59 11.26
C ALA A 223 19.99 5.67 12.42
N SER A 224 18.78 5.12 12.36
CA SER A 224 18.27 4.14 13.33
C SER A 224 18.79 2.71 13.09
N GLY A 225 19.61 2.49 12.05
CA GLY A 225 20.23 1.20 11.77
C GLY A 225 19.30 0.15 11.17
N PHE A 226 18.13 0.52 10.65
CA PHE A 226 17.18 -0.45 10.09
C PHE A 226 17.72 -1.23 8.89
N PHE A 227 18.70 -0.68 8.18
CA PHE A 227 19.27 -1.31 6.97
C PHE A 227 20.67 -1.91 7.20
N THR A 228 21.09 -2.10 8.46
CA THR A 228 22.44 -2.61 8.78
C THR A 228 22.68 -4.00 8.21
N ASP A 229 21.67 -4.86 8.25
CA ASP A 229 21.76 -6.26 7.78
C ASP A 229 21.27 -6.41 6.31
N CYS A 230 21.02 -5.31 5.63
CA CYS A 230 20.46 -5.28 4.30
C CYS A 230 21.52 -4.92 3.25
N PRO A 231 21.63 -5.65 2.11
CA PRO A 231 22.59 -5.36 1.05
C PRO A 231 22.16 -4.17 0.16
N ILE A 232 21.49 -3.16 0.75
CA ILE A 232 21.12 -1.92 0.06
C ILE A 232 22.28 -0.92 0.16
N THR A 233 22.59 -0.23 -0.92
CA THR A 233 23.67 0.75 -0.95
C THR A 233 23.17 2.17 -0.73
N PHE A 234 24.05 3.09 -0.29
CA PHE A 234 23.73 4.52 -0.22
C PHE A 234 23.31 5.11 -1.57
N ARG A 235 23.83 4.57 -2.68
CA ARG A 235 23.41 4.93 -4.03
C ARG A 235 21.94 4.53 -4.26
N ASP A 236 21.55 3.31 -3.89
CA ASP A 236 20.19 2.82 -4.03
C ASP A 236 19.21 3.69 -3.21
N ILE A 237 19.59 4.01 -1.97
CA ILE A 237 18.80 4.88 -1.08
C ILE A 237 18.63 6.28 -1.71
N SER A 238 19.70 6.85 -2.28
CA SER A 238 19.63 8.15 -2.95
C SER A 238 18.72 8.13 -4.18
N LEU A 239 18.75 7.06 -4.97
CA LEU A 239 17.85 6.85 -6.12
C LEU A 239 16.40 6.68 -5.66
N ALA A 240 16.17 5.89 -4.61
CA ALA A 240 14.84 5.71 -4.01
C ALA A 240 14.23 7.04 -3.57
N LYS A 241 14.98 7.88 -2.83
CA LYS A 241 14.53 9.19 -2.40
C LYS A 241 14.10 10.09 -3.57
N LYS A 242 14.92 10.17 -4.62
CA LYS A 242 14.61 10.96 -5.82
C LYS A 242 13.33 10.49 -6.49
N LEU A 243 13.18 9.18 -6.65
CA LEU A 243 12.03 8.59 -7.31
C LEU A 243 10.75 8.78 -6.48
N ILE A 244 10.80 8.55 -5.18
CA ILE A 244 9.67 8.76 -4.26
C ILE A 244 9.22 10.24 -4.33
N THR A 245 10.14 11.19 -4.25
CA THR A 245 9.82 12.62 -4.34
C THR A 245 9.11 12.92 -5.67
N ALA A 246 9.66 12.48 -6.80
CA ALA A 246 9.06 12.69 -8.11
C ALA A 246 7.65 12.07 -8.23
N ARG A 247 7.45 10.89 -7.65
CA ARG A 247 6.15 10.20 -7.70
C ARG A 247 5.11 10.85 -6.82
N LEU A 248 5.45 11.26 -5.61
CA LEU A 248 4.53 12.01 -4.75
C LEU A 248 4.13 13.34 -5.40
N MET A 249 5.08 14.05 -6.01
CA MET A 249 4.77 15.25 -6.79
C MET A 249 3.75 14.95 -7.89
N ALA A 250 3.94 13.89 -8.66
CA ALA A 250 3.01 13.51 -9.73
C ALA A 250 1.62 13.15 -9.19
N ILE A 251 1.53 12.44 -8.05
CA ILE A 251 0.25 12.06 -7.43
C ILE A 251 -0.53 13.28 -6.95
N TYR A 252 0.15 14.26 -6.35
CA TYR A 252 -0.51 15.41 -5.74
C TYR A 252 -0.68 16.61 -6.68
N HIS A 253 0.09 16.71 -7.79
CA HIS A 253 -0.05 17.79 -8.78
C HIS A 253 -1.24 17.62 -9.73
N THR A 254 -1.86 16.46 -9.82
CA THR A 254 -2.82 16.12 -10.89
C THR A 254 -4.25 16.62 -10.62
N ARG A 255 -4.51 17.36 -9.55
CA ARG A 255 -5.84 17.97 -9.34
C ARG A 255 -5.88 19.37 -9.91
N ILE A 256 -6.08 19.45 -11.25
CA ILE A 256 -6.56 20.68 -11.89
C ILE A 256 -7.96 20.95 -11.31
N GLN A 257 -8.11 22.05 -10.58
CA GLN A 257 -9.44 22.55 -10.27
C GLN A 257 -10.12 22.91 -11.59
N TYR A 258 -11.13 22.12 -11.97
CA TYR A 258 -11.97 22.51 -13.09
C TYR A 258 -12.63 23.86 -12.75
N PRO A 259 -12.50 24.89 -13.60
CA PRO A 259 -13.15 26.15 -13.36
C PRO A 259 -14.66 25.92 -13.26
N GLU A 260 -15.28 26.48 -12.22
CA GLU A 260 -16.73 26.44 -12.11
C GLU A 260 -17.33 27.30 -13.24
N LEU A 261 -18.38 26.77 -13.88
CA LEU A 261 -19.17 27.53 -14.82
C LEU A 261 -19.75 28.76 -14.09
N SER A 262 -19.57 29.94 -14.69
CA SER A 262 -20.18 31.16 -14.18
C SER A 262 -21.71 30.97 -14.07
N GLN A 263 -22.36 31.66 -13.12
CA GLN A 263 -23.83 31.59 -12.96
C GLN A 263 -24.58 31.87 -14.27
N ARG A 264 -24.01 32.73 -15.12
CA ARG A 264 -24.55 33.06 -16.43
C ARG A 264 -24.47 31.89 -17.42
N ALA A 265 -23.35 31.15 -17.44
CA ALA A 265 -23.19 29.96 -18.28
C ALA A 265 -24.01 28.76 -17.75
N LYS A 266 -24.30 28.70 -16.46
CA LYS A 266 -25.21 27.69 -15.87
C LYS A 266 -26.67 27.97 -16.26
N ALA A 267 -27.07 29.25 -16.40
CA ALA A 267 -28.40 29.65 -16.87
C ALA A 267 -28.62 29.31 -18.36
N ASP A 268 -27.61 29.56 -19.20
CA ASP A 268 -27.67 29.25 -20.64
C ASP A 268 -27.77 27.74 -20.94
N ILE A 269 -27.29 26.88 -20.05
CA ILE A 269 -27.40 25.42 -20.21
C ILE A 269 -28.79 24.90 -19.79
N HIS A 270 -29.53 25.63 -18.95
CA HIS A 270 -30.86 25.25 -18.46
C HIS A 270 -32.02 25.86 -19.28
N GLU A 271 -31.74 26.84 -20.10
CA GLU A 271 -32.75 27.32 -21.05
C GLU A 271 -32.78 26.44 -22.30
N PRO A 272 -33.90 25.75 -22.55
CA PRO A 272 -34.05 25.00 -23.80
C PRO A 272 -33.94 25.97 -25.00
N SER A 273 -33.14 25.58 -25.97
CA SER A 273 -32.91 26.38 -27.18
C SER A 273 -34.24 26.75 -27.85
N ALA A 274 -34.27 27.87 -28.57
CA ALA A 274 -35.47 28.30 -29.31
C ALA A 274 -36.04 27.18 -30.22
N ALA A 275 -35.19 26.33 -30.77
CA ALA A 275 -35.55 25.14 -31.55
C ALA A 275 -36.22 24.03 -30.71
N GLU A 276 -35.82 23.84 -29.46
CA GLU A 276 -36.44 22.87 -28.55
C GLU A 276 -37.78 23.38 -28.01
N LYS A 277 -37.88 24.68 -27.73
CA LYS A 277 -39.16 25.31 -27.35
C LYS A 277 -40.19 25.11 -28.47
N GLN A 278 -39.80 25.38 -29.72
CA GLN A 278 -40.66 25.23 -30.90
C GLN A 278 -41.05 23.76 -31.16
N ARG A 279 -40.16 22.84 -30.90
CA ARG A 279 -40.41 21.39 -31.03
C ARG A 279 -41.39 20.89 -29.98
N ASN A 280 -41.26 21.37 -28.72
CA ASN A 280 -42.19 21.04 -27.65
C ASN A 280 -43.58 21.64 -27.86
N GLU A 281 -43.68 22.86 -28.40
CA GLU A 281 -44.94 23.48 -28.77
C GLU A 281 -45.65 22.73 -29.90
N LEU A 282 -44.92 22.28 -30.92
CA LEU A 282 -45.48 21.46 -32.00
C LEU A 282 -45.95 20.10 -31.51
N GLN A 283 -45.24 19.44 -30.58
CA GLN A 283 -45.66 18.17 -30.00
C GLN A 283 -46.91 18.31 -29.10
N LEU A 284 -47.05 19.43 -28.40
CA LEU A 284 -48.24 19.73 -27.61
C LEU A 284 -49.46 19.98 -28.52
N ALA A 285 -49.30 20.74 -29.61
CA ALA A 285 -50.36 21.04 -30.57
C ALA A 285 -50.80 19.81 -31.41
N GLU A 286 -49.91 18.80 -31.60
CA GLU A 286 -50.28 17.53 -32.23
C GLU A 286 -51.04 16.62 -31.26
N LYS A 287 -50.76 16.66 -29.98
CA LYS A 287 -51.51 15.89 -28.95
C LYS A 287 -52.94 16.42 -28.75
N GLU A 288 -53.11 17.74 -28.79
CA GLU A 288 -54.45 18.35 -28.67
C GLU A 288 -55.36 18.14 -29.90
N LYS A 289 -54.83 17.65 -31.02
CA LYS A 289 -55.59 17.29 -32.22
C LYS A 289 -56.00 15.83 -32.31
N THR A 290 -55.50 15.01 -31.38
CA THR A 290 -55.75 13.56 -31.37
C THR A 290 -56.65 13.09 -30.22
N ASP A 291 -57.01 13.99 -29.30
CA ASP A 291 -58.09 13.85 -28.30
C ASP A 291 -59.33 14.63 -28.77
#